data_1c4e32e8602c8f9e05627dc60944a0c7
#
_entry.id   1c4e32e8602c8f9e05627dc60944a0c7
#
_cell.length_a   1.000
_cell.length_b   1.000
_cell.length_c   1.000
_cell.angle_alpha   90.00
_cell.angle_beta   90.00
_cell.angle_gamma   90.00
#
_symmetry.space_group_name_H-M   'P 1'
#
loop_
_entity.id
_entity.type
_entity.pdbx_description
1 polymer ?
#
loop_
_entity_poly.entity_id
_entity_poly.type
_entity_poly.pdbx_seq_one_letter_code
_entity_poly.pdbx_strand_id
1 'polypeptide(L)'
;KTKNVLVDIVILDEEKYSYENYVKEEIEGAILNSQMAYLKNIKGGIFTLSVAEMERNDIELINFVSSIIIDGKKGGITNNLKEIEEEYLENYKEIGQEEQMPVITEESNEDIDVMQNVEDIKYYNEYGGFSKDGKEYLIKANKQNRLPTVWSHILANEKFGTLVTQSMGGYTWYKNSRLNRITSWENSANYDIPPEAIYLKDIDTKKTWSLGLNPMPDDKNYNVIYGFGYAKYIHKSDGIEQELEVFVPKEDSIKVQILK
;
A
#
# COMPACT_ATOMS: atom_id res chain seq x y z
N LYS A 1 -14.33 -2.71 1.20
CA LYS A 1 -14.75 -1.34 1.57
C LYS A 1 -14.51 -0.97 3.02
N THR A 2 -14.50 -1.93 3.93
CA THR A 2 -14.25 -1.67 5.37
C THR A 2 -12.84 -1.17 5.68
N LYS A 3 -11.89 -1.31 4.74
CA LYS A 3 -10.47 -0.94 4.91
C LYS A 3 -10.04 0.23 4.02
N ASN A 4 -10.95 0.89 3.31
CA ASN A 4 -10.70 1.99 2.38
C ASN A 4 -9.65 1.72 1.29
N VAL A 5 -9.42 0.46 0.97
CA VAL A 5 -8.55 0.04 -0.14
C VAL A 5 -9.41 -0.19 -1.38
N LEU A 6 -9.07 0.46 -2.48
CA LEU A 6 -9.68 0.18 -3.78
C LEU A 6 -9.03 -1.07 -4.35
N VAL A 7 -9.84 -2.08 -4.63
CA VAL A 7 -9.40 -3.34 -5.23
C VAL A 7 -10.23 -3.57 -6.49
N ASP A 8 -9.57 -3.73 -7.62
CA ASP A 8 -10.18 -4.23 -8.83
C ASP A 8 -10.19 -5.77 -8.77
N ILE A 9 -11.37 -6.35 -8.92
CA ILE A 9 -11.55 -7.80 -9.04
C ILE A 9 -11.73 -8.10 -10.51
N VAL A 10 -10.79 -8.82 -11.10
CA VAL A 10 -10.88 -9.26 -12.50
C VAL A 10 -11.20 -10.76 -12.51
N ILE A 11 -12.32 -11.11 -13.09
CA ILE A 11 -12.77 -12.48 -13.26
C ILE A 11 -12.48 -12.88 -14.71
N LEU A 12 -11.58 -13.83 -14.90
CA LEU A 12 -11.25 -14.40 -16.20
C LEU A 12 -12.05 -15.67 -16.42
N ASP A 13 -12.93 -15.64 -17.44
CA ASP A 13 -13.68 -16.81 -17.87
C ASP A 13 -12.87 -17.58 -18.93
N GLU A 14 -12.48 -18.82 -18.62
CA GLU A 14 -11.70 -19.70 -19.50
C GLU A 14 -12.57 -20.60 -20.38
N GLU A 15 -13.90 -20.48 -20.35
CA GLU A 15 -14.75 -21.28 -21.22
C GLU A 15 -14.45 -21.00 -22.69
N LYS A 16 -14.18 -22.08 -23.43
CA LYS A 16 -14.09 -22.01 -24.90
C LYS A 16 -15.50 -21.84 -25.45
N TYR A 17 -15.61 -20.99 -26.48
CA TYR A 17 -16.86 -20.71 -27.20
C TYR A 17 -17.81 -21.91 -27.21
N SER A 18 -18.82 -21.86 -26.36
CA SER A 18 -20.01 -22.67 -26.40
C SER A 18 -21.16 -21.76 -26.82
N TYR A 19 -22.12 -22.31 -27.56
CA TYR A 19 -23.34 -21.59 -27.97
C TYR A 19 -24.15 -21.08 -26.74
N GLU A 20 -23.83 -21.60 -25.57
CA GLU A 20 -24.42 -21.26 -24.28
C GLU A 20 -23.28 -21.02 -23.27
N ASN A 21 -22.95 -19.74 -23.02
CA ASN A 21 -21.93 -19.32 -22.00
C ASN A 21 -22.53 -19.35 -20.59
N TYR A 22 -22.90 -20.50 -20.09
CA TYR A 22 -23.55 -20.64 -18.78
C TYR A 22 -22.75 -20.04 -17.63
N VAL A 23 -21.42 -20.23 -17.61
CA VAL A 23 -20.57 -19.74 -16.53
C VAL A 23 -20.54 -18.21 -16.51
N LYS A 24 -20.41 -17.59 -17.70
CA LYS A 24 -20.45 -16.12 -17.82
C LYS A 24 -21.79 -15.56 -17.36
N GLU A 25 -22.89 -16.19 -17.77
CA GLU A 25 -24.23 -15.76 -17.37
C GLU A 25 -24.48 -15.93 -15.87
N GLU A 26 -24.00 -17.02 -15.28
CA GLU A 26 -24.08 -17.24 -13.83
C GLU A 26 -23.24 -16.22 -13.05
N ILE A 27 -22.00 -15.90 -13.48
CA ILE A 27 -21.14 -14.89 -12.87
C ILE A 27 -21.80 -13.53 -12.96
N GLU A 28 -22.27 -13.14 -14.15
CA GLU A 28 -22.94 -11.86 -14.35
C GLU A 28 -24.24 -11.77 -13.56
N GLY A 29 -25.02 -12.83 -13.53
CA GLY A 29 -26.23 -12.94 -12.72
C GLY A 29 -25.92 -12.81 -11.22
N ALA A 30 -24.89 -13.44 -10.73
CA ALA A 30 -24.45 -13.33 -9.35
C ALA A 30 -24.03 -11.89 -8.99
N ILE A 31 -23.29 -11.21 -9.88
CA ILE A 31 -22.89 -9.81 -9.69
C ILE A 31 -24.12 -8.90 -9.65
N LEU A 32 -25.01 -9.03 -10.64
CA LEU A 32 -26.20 -8.16 -10.77
C LEU A 32 -27.19 -8.34 -9.63
N ASN A 33 -27.33 -9.56 -9.11
CA ASN A 33 -28.19 -9.86 -7.97
C ASN A 33 -27.58 -9.54 -6.61
N SER A 34 -26.30 -9.16 -6.58
CA SER A 34 -25.61 -8.79 -5.35
C SER A 34 -25.86 -7.33 -4.96
N GLN A 35 -25.64 -7.00 -3.70
CA GLN A 35 -25.61 -5.61 -3.23
C GLN A 35 -24.44 -4.79 -3.85
N MET A 36 -23.55 -5.44 -4.59
CA MET A 36 -22.36 -4.86 -5.22
C MET A 36 -22.53 -4.65 -6.73
N ALA A 37 -23.72 -4.80 -7.28
CA ALA A 37 -24.00 -4.61 -8.71
C ALA A 37 -23.50 -3.27 -9.26
N TYR A 38 -23.54 -2.22 -8.45
CA TYR A 38 -23.06 -0.88 -8.81
C TYR A 38 -21.52 -0.80 -8.99
N LEU A 39 -20.78 -1.83 -8.58
CA LEU A 39 -19.32 -1.90 -8.76
C LEU A 39 -18.91 -2.51 -10.10
N LYS A 40 -19.83 -2.95 -10.93
CA LYS A 40 -19.52 -3.55 -12.23
C LYS A 40 -18.89 -2.49 -13.16
N ASN A 41 -17.71 -2.80 -13.71
CA ASN A 41 -16.98 -1.99 -14.69
C ASN A 41 -16.61 -0.58 -14.22
N ILE A 42 -16.40 -0.39 -12.92
CA ILE A 42 -15.87 0.86 -12.38
C ILE A 42 -14.57 0.61 -11.61
N LYS A 43 -13.73 1.63 -11.47
CA LYS A 43 -12.50 1.58 -10.69
C LYS A 43 -12.76 1.16 -9.24
N GLY A 44 -11.97 0.24 -8.73
CA GLY A 44 -12.20 -0.38 -7.42
C GLY A 44 -13.40 -1.32 -7.42
N GLY A 45 -13.71 -1.92 -8.56
CA GLY A 45 -14.90 -2.71 -8.78
C GLY A 45 -14.64 -4.11 -9.33
N ILE A 46 -15.60 -4.60 -10.12
CA ILE A 46 -15.62 -5.97 -10.63
C ILE A 46 -15.65 -5.92 -12.16
N PHE A 47 -14.70 -6.62 -12.78
CA PHE A 47 -14.56 -6.76 -14.22
C PHE A 47 -14.67 -8.24 -14.60
N THR A 48 -15.46 -8.55 -15.62
CA THR A 48 -15.57 -9.90 -16.18
C THR A 48 -15.02 -9.89 -17.60
N LEU A 49 -14.03 -10.72 -17.88
CA LEU A 49 -13.34 -10.81 -19.17
C LEU A 49 -13.35 -12.25 -19.64
N SER A 50 -13.56 -12.46 -20.95
CA SER A 50 -13.45 -13.79 -21.58
C SER A 50 -12.03 -13.98 -22.12
N VAL A 51 -11.35 -15.01 -21.65
CA VAL A 51 -10.01 -15.37 -22.13
C VAL A 51 -10.02 -15.69 -23.63
N ALA A 52 -11.12 -16.18 -24.17
CA ALA A 52 -11.27 -16.47 -25.59
C ALA A 52 -11.25 -15.20 -26.48
N GLU A 53 -11.54 -14.04 -25.92
CA GLU A 53 -11.57 -12.74 -26.60
C GLU A 53 -10.28 -11.92 -26.38
N MET A 54 -9.31 -12.45 -25.62
CA MET A 54 -8.10 -11.74 -25.20
C MET A 54 -6.85 -12.27 -25.94
N GLU A 55 -5.89 -11.36 -26.17
CA GLU A 55 -4.58 -11.76 -26.62
C GLU A 55 -3.77 -12.36 -25.43
N ARG A 56 -2.87 -13.28 -25.75
CA ARG A 56 -2.01 -13.92 -24.74
C ARG A 56 -1.24 -12.91 -23.89
N ASN A 57 -0.74 -11.85 -24.51
CA ASN A 57 0.02 -10.80 -23.84
C ASN A 57 -0.82 -10.03 -22.79
N ASP A 58 -2.12 -9.85 -23.07
CA ASP A 58 -3.03 -9.18 -22.12
C ASP A 58 -3.28 -10.04 -20.89
N ILE A 59 -3.42 -11.36 -21.08
CA ILE A 59 -3.57 -12.30 -19.97
C ILE A 59 -2.30 -12.35 -19.13
N GLU A 60 -1.13 -12.41 -19.78
CA GLU A 60 0.16 -12.37 -19.09
C GLU A 60 0.35 -11.07 -18.30
N LEU A 61 -0.06 -9.93 -18.87
CA LEU A 61 -0.02 -8.63 -18.20
C LEU A 61 -0.94 -8.59 -16.97
N ILE A 62 -2.18 -9.05 -17.09
CA ILE A 62 -3.12 -9.12 -15.96
C ILE A 62 -2.54 -9.99 -14.84
N ASN A 63 -2.01 -11.15 -15.17
CA ASN A 63 -1.38 -12.02 -14.18
C ASN A 63 -0.16 -11.36 -13.51
N PHE A 64 0.66 -10.66 -14.29
CA PHE A 64 1.85 -9.97 -13.77
C PHE A 64 1.51 -8.82 -12.81
N VAL A 65 0.45 -8.06 -13.09
CA VAL A 65 0.04 -6.92 -12.23
C VAL A 65 -0.88 -7.33 -11.08
N SER A 66 -1.36 -8.57 -11.06
CA SER A 66 -2.26 -9.07 -10.03
C SER A 66 -1.51 -9.31 -8.73
N SER A 67 -1.97 -8.71 -7.64
CA SER A 67 -1.41 -8.95 -6.30
C SER A 67 -1.79 -10.31 -5.73
N ILE A 68 -2.93 -10.85 -6.14
CA ILE A 68 -3.43 -12.17 -5.72
C ILE A 68 -4.14 -12.80 -6.93
N ILE A 69 -3.81 -14.05 -7.21
CA ILE A 69 -4.48 -14.86 -8.24
C ILE A 69 -5.21 -16.00 -7.53
N ILE A 70 -6.50 -16.12 -7.82
CA ILE A 70 -7.37 -17.18 -7.27
C ILE A 70 -7.79 -18.10 -8.40
N ASP A 71 -7.41 -19.36 -8.31
CA ASP A 71 -7.78 -20.40 -9.27
C ASP A 71 -9.06 -21.10 -8.82
N GLY A 72 -10.14 -20.91 -9.58
CA GLY A 72 -11.44 -21.53 -9.31
C GLY A 72 -11.40 -23.07 -9.33
N LYS A 73 -10.42 -23.67 -10.02
CA LYS A 73 -10.23 -25.14 -10.06
C LYS A 73 -9.71 -25.70 -8.75
N LYS A 74 -9.06 -24.88 -7.93
CA LYS A 74 -8.54 -25.24 -6.61
C LYS A 74 -9.61 -25.13 -5.49
N GLY A 75 -10.84 -24.80 -5.84
CA GLY A 75 -11.95 -24.67 -4.90
C GLY A 75 -12.20 -23.23 -4.45
N GLY A 76 -12.81 -23.06 -3.28
CA GLY A 76 -13.22 -21.75 -2.78
C GLY A 76 -12.05 -20.83 -2.42
N ILE A 77 -12.36 -19.54 -2.26
CA ILE A 77 -11.39 -18.47 -1.91
C ILE A 77 -10.55 -18.85 -0.69
N THR A 78 -11.16 -19.44 0.33
CA THR A 78 -10.47 -19.83 1.57
C THR A 78 -9.34 -20.84 1.33
N ASN A 79 -9.53 -21.79 0.41
CA ASN A 79 -8.48 -22.78 0.10
C ASN A 79 -7.32 -22.14 -0.65
N ASN A 80 -7.62 -21.30 -1.64
CA ASN A 80 -6.59 -20.56 -2.37
C ASN A 80 -5.77 -19.64 -1.45
N LEU A 81 -6.43 -18.92 -0.54
CA LEU A 81 -5.75 -18.03 0.39
C LEU A 81 -4.85 -18.78 1.38
N LYS A 82 -5.23 -19.99 1.80
CA LYS A 82 -4.38 -20.84 2.64
C LYS A 82 -3.12 -21.29 1.90
N GLU A 83 -3.27 -21.76 0.65
CA GLU A 83 -2.12 -22.16 -0.17
C GLU A 83 -1.15 -20.99 -0.37
N ILE A 84 -1.66 -19.79 -0.68
CA ILE A 84 -0.85 -18.58 -0.85
C ILE A 84 -0.15 -18.21 0.48
N GLU A 85 -0.84 -18.33 1.61
CA GLU A 85 -0.25 -18.06 2.94
C GLU A 85 0.83 -19.08 3.29
N GLU A 86 0.62 -20.37 2.98
CA GLU A 86 1.60 -21.43 3.20
C GLU A 86 2.84 -21.25 2.32
N GLU A 87 2.67 -20.97 1.03
CA GLU A 87 3.77 -20.69 0.08
C GLU A 87 4.57 -19.45 0.52
N TYR A 88 3.88 -18.39 0.95
CA TYR A 88 4.52 -17.19 1.46
C TYR A 88 5.36 -17.49 2.72
N LEU A 89 4.82 -18.30 3.65
CA LEU A 89 5.51 -18.68 4.88
C LEU A 89 6.71 -19.61 4.62
N GLU A 90 6.63 -20.49 3.61
CA GLU A 90 7.76 -21.35 3.20
C GLU A 90 8.90 -20.52 2.60
N ASN A 91 8.58 -19.62 1.68
CA ASN A 91 9.54 -18.69 1.09
C ASN A 91 10.20 -17.80 2.14
N TYR A 92 9.44 -17.36 3.16
CA TYR A 92 9.96 -16.56 4.27
C TYR A 92 10.93 -17.34 5.16
N LYS A 93 10.70 -18.64 5.36
CA LYS A 93 11.62 -19.53 6.12
C LYS A 93 12.94 -19.71 5.38
N GLU A 94 12.93 -19.79 4.05
CA GLU A 94 14.16 -19.90 3.26
C GLU A 94 15.01 -18.63 3.31
N ILE A 95 14.38 -17.45 3.30
CA ILE A 95 15.07 -16.15 3.40
C ILE A 95 15.62 -15.94 4.82
N GLY A 96 14.95 -16.44 5.85
CA GLY A 96 15.31 -16.25 7.27
C GLY A 96 16.42 -17.13 7.81
N GLN A 97 17.03 -18.01 7.01
CA GLN A 97 18.10 -18.89 7.50
C GLN A 97 19.51 -18.27 7.54
N GLU A 98 19.73 -17.09 6.97
CA GLU A 98 21.08 -16.48 6.90
C GLU A 98 21.32 -15.31 7.88
N GLU A 99 20.30 -14.74 8.52
CA GLU A 99 20.54 -13.74 9.57
C GLU A 99 19.85 -14.18 10.88
N GLN A 100 20.63 -14.39 11.94
CA GLN A 100 20.09 -14.51 13.28
C GLN A 100 19.33 -13.22 13.60
N MET A 101 17.99 -13.27 13.51
CA MET A 101 17.16 -12.16 13.96
C MET A 101 17.55 -11.86 15.43
N PRO A 102 17.81 -10.61 15.77
CA PRO A 102 18.09 -10.25 17.15
C PRO A 102 16.92 -10.72 18.01
N VAL A 103 17.25 -11.47 19.06
CA VAL A 103 16.28 -11.88 20.08
C VAL A 103 15.64 -10.58 20.60
N ILE A 104 14.35 -10.40 20.35
CA ILE A 104 13.58 -9.29 20.90
C ILE A 104 13.56 -9.51 22.42
N THR A 105 14.47 -8.85 23.12
CA THR A 105 14.34 -8.67 24.55
C THR A 105 13.09 -7.82 24.77
N GLU A 106 12.35 -8.08 25.85
CA GLU A 106 11.17 -7.29 26.26
C GLU A 106 11.55 -5.82 26.44
N GLU A 107 11.74 -5.11 25.33
CA GLU A 107 12.00 -3.67 25.32
C GLU A 107 10.69 -2.92 25.25
N SER A 108 10.64 -1.90 26.09
CA SER A 108 9.54 -0.98 26.36
C SER A 108 8.55 -0.81 25.19
N ASN A 109 7.27 -1.07 25.48
CA ASN A 109 6.12 -0.71 24.61
C ASN A 109 5.95 0.81 24.44
N GLU A 110 7.00 1.60 24.64
CA GLU A 110 6.96 3.05 24.47
C GLU A 110 6.86 3.41 23.00
N ASP A 111 5.93 4.29 22.70
CA ASP A 111 5.77 4.85 21.37
C ASP A 111 7.02 5.64 20.97
N ILE A 112 7.42 5.53 19.69
CA ILE A 112 8.44 6.41 19.14
C ILE A 112 7.80 7.79 18.95
N ASP A 113 8.50 8.80 19.44
CA ASP A 113 8.13 10.19 19.23
C ASP A 113 9.35 10.97 18.71
N VAL A 114 9.38 11.26 17.42
CA VAL A 114 10.46 12.06 16.80
C VAL A 114 10.45 13.52 17.23
N MET A 115 9.41 13.93 17.97
CA MET A 115 9.23 15.29 18.48
C MET A 115 9.32 15.38 20.02
N GLN A 116 10.07 14.48 20.67
CA GLN A 116 10.20 14.42 22.14
C GLN A 116 10.59 15.75 22.79
N ASN A 117 11.42 16.55 22.12
CA ASN A 117 11.84 17.87 22.60
C ASN A 117 11.23 18.96 21.73
N VAL A 118 10.00 19.36 22.03
CA VAL A 118 9.30 20.43 21.29
C VAL A 118 10.09 21.76 21.27
N GLU A 119 10.91 22.04 22.30
CA GLU A 119 11.79 23.21 22.36
C GLU A 119 12.87 23.26 21.26
N ASP A 120 13.26 22.09 20.73
CA ASP A 120 14.22 21.99 19.62
C ASP A 120 13.53 22.06 18.24
N ILE A 121 12.19 22.13 18.18
CA ILE A 121 11.41 22.19 16.95
C ILE A 121 11.08 23.63 16.60
N LYS A 122 11.53 24.10 15.46
CA LYS A 122 11.20 25.43 14.95
C LYS A 122 9.84 25.46 14.28
N TYR A 123 9.11 26.55 14.51
CA TYR A 123 7.78 26.78 13.91
C TYR A 123 6.79 25.63 14.16
N TYR A 124 6.80 25.10 15.38
CA TYR A 124 5.88 24.06 15.79
C TYR A 124 4.41 24.52 15.73
N ASN A 125 3.53 23.70 15.17
CA ASN A 125 2.12 24.02 14.93
C ASN A 125 1.15 22.93 15.41
N GLU A 126 1.49 22.21 16.47
CA GLU A 126 0.75 21.09 17.07
C GLU A 126 0.81 19.77 16.29
N TYR A 127 1.02 19.80 14.97
CA TYR A 127 1.11 18.61 14.12
C TYR A 127 2.53 18.31 13.65
N GLY A 128 3.37 19.34 13.61
CA GLY A 128 4.73 19.21 13.12
C GLY A 128 5.51 20.50 13.22
N GLY A 129 6.77 20.45 12.76
CA GLY A 129 7.67 21.60 12.71
C GLY A 129 9.02 21.23 12.14
N PHE A 130 9.88 22.22 11.93
CA PHE A 130 11.22 21.99 11.40
C PHE A 130 12.17 21.52 12.50
N SER A 131 13.08 20.62 12.13
CA SER A 131 14.24 20.26 12.96
C SER A 131 15.08 21.47 13.34
N LYS A 132 15.91 21.33 14.36
CA LYS A 132 16.74 22.42 14.89
C LYS A 132 17.65 23.05 13.83
N ASP A 133 18.18 22.26 12.92
CA ASP A 133 19.01 22.73 11.81
C ASP A 133 18.19 23.21 10.59
N GLY A 134 16.87 22.98 10.60
CA GLY A 134 15.94 23.41 9.55
C GLY A 134 15.95 22.55 8.28
N LYS A 135 16.61 21.39 8.30
CA LYS A 135 16.74 20.52 7.11
C LYS A 135 15.61 19.52 6.95
N GLU A 136 14.90 19.24 8.01
CA GLU A 136 13.82 18.26 8.05
C GLU A 136 12.55 18.89 8.59
N TYR A 137 11.42 18.44 8.10
CA TYR A 137 10.11 18.74 8.66
C TYR A 137 9.56 17.47 9.31
N LEU A 138 9.31 17.54 10.62
CA LEU A 138 8.86 16.42 11.44
C LEU A 138 7.34 16.50 11.60
N ILE A 139 6.66 15.37 11.45
CA ILE A 139 5.21 15.24 11.55
C ILE A 139 4.89 14.07 12.47
N LYS A 140 3.89 14.24 13.34
CA LYS A 140 3.33 13.16 14.14
C LYS A 140 1.82 13.09 13.97
N ALA A 141 1.32 11.91 13.63
CA ALA A 141 -0.09 11.66 13.49
C ALA A 141 -0.44 10.28 14.04
N ASN A 142 -1.69 10.08 14.40
CA ASN A 142 -2.23 8.77 14.76
C ASN A 142 -3.69 8.68 14.30
N LYS A 143 -4.33 7.57 14.60
CA LYS A 143 -5.71 7.30 14.19
C LYS A 143 -6.71 8.34 14.74
N GLN A 144 -6.47 8.84 15.96
CA GLN A 144 -7.33 9.81 16.66
C GLN A 144 -6.96 11.25 16.31
N ASN A 145 -5.67 11.53 16.18
CA ASN A 145 -5.15 12.86 15.86
C ASN A 145 -4.56 12.88 14.46
N ARG A 146 -5.44 13.07 13.47
CA ARG A 146 -5.07 13.20 12.05
C ARG A 146 -4.80 14.67 11.73
N LEU A 147 -3.98 14.91 10.71
CA LEU A 147 -3.74 16.24 10.22
C LEU A 147 -5.02 16.85 9.64
N PRO A 148 -5.19 18.19 9.73
CA PRO A 148 -6.39 18.88 9.23
C PRO A 148 -6.55 18.78 7.71
N THR A 149 -5.46 18.53 6.98
CA THR A 149 -5.44 18.30 5.54
C THR A 149 -4.26 17.41 5.18
N VAL A 150 -4.21 16.94 3.94
CA VAL A 150 -3.11 16.11 3.45
C VAL A 150 -1.86 16.98 3.22
N TRP A 151 -0.79 16.66 3.95
CA TRP A 151 0.53 17.27 3.75
C TRP A 151 1.38 16.39 2.87
N SER A 152 1.95 16.96 1.84
CA SER A 152 2.68 16.22 0.83
C SER A 152 4.10 16.71 0.64
N HIS A 153 4.95 15.82 0.14
CA HIS A 153 6.32 16.08 -0.23
C HIS A 153 6.60 15.53 -1.63
N ILE A 154 7.42 16.24 -2.42
CA ILE A 154 7.76 15.84 -3.78
C ILE A 154 9.21 15.37 -3.81
N LEU A 155 9.40 14.15 -4.28
CA LEU A 155 10.69 13.52 -4.50
C LEU A 155 10.84 13.29 -6.01
N ALA A 156 11.74 14.02 -6.68
CA ALA A 156 11.81 13.98 -8.12
C ALA A 156 13.20 14.31 -8.67
N ASN A 157 13.49 13.77 -9.83
CA ASN A 157 14.53 14.22 -10.71
C ASN A 157 13.95 14.82 -12.00
N GLU A 158 14.75 15.09 -13.02
CA GLU A 158 14.32 15.72 -14.27
C GLU A 158 13.25 14.90 -15.03
N LYS A 159 13.24 13.57 -14.88
CA LYS A 159 12.41 12.67 -15.68
C LYS A 159 11.36 11.91 -14.88
N PHE A 160 11.57 11.71 -13.59
CA PHE A 160 10.77 10.82 -12.78
C PHE A 160 10.47 11.47 -11.43
N GLY A 161 9.29 11.26 -10.89
CA GLY A 161 8.97 11.79 -9.59
C GLY A 161 7.82 11.05 -8.91
N THR A 162 7.78 11.23 -7.60
CA THR A 162 6.68 10.78 -6.75
C THR A 162 6.28 11.89 -5.79
N LEU A 163 4.98 12.07 -5.62
CA LEU A 163 4.42 12.82 -4.52
C LEU A 163 4.12 11.79 -3.42
N VAL A 164 4.59 12.05 -2.24
CA VAL A 164 4.31 11.26 -1.04
C VAL A 164 3.57 12.10 -0.01
N THR A 165 2.72 11.47 0.80
CA THR A 165 1.95 12.16 1.85
C THR A 165 2.31 11.62 3.22
N GLN A 166 1.89 12.31 4.28
CA GLN A 166 2.11 11.86 5.66
C GLN A 166 1.45 10.51 5.98
N SER A 167 0.48 10.07 5.20
CA SER A 167 -0.18 8.77 5.37
C SER A 167 0.30 7.70 4.39
N MET A 168 1.41 7.95 3.68
CA MET A 168 1.94 7.14 2.57
C MET A 168 1.03 7.10 1.33
N GLY A 169 0.17 8.09 1.13
CA GLY A 169 -0.54 8.33 -0.11
C GLY A 169 0.34 8.97 -1.18
N GLY A 170 -0.32 9.54 -2.18
CA GLY A 170 0.34 10.23 -3.28
C GLY A 170 0.33 9.46 -4.59
N TYR A 171 1.27 9.73 -5.50
CA TYR A 171 1.36 9.06 -6.81
C TYR A 171 2.74 9.25 -7.44
N THR A 172 3.03 8.40 -8.41
CA THR A 172 4.29 8.38 -9.16
C THR A 172 4.03 8.71 -10.63
N TRP A 173 4.96 9.41 -11.26
CA TRP A 173 4.87 9.79 -12.68
C TRP A 173 6.21 9.70 -13.40
N TYR A 174 6.15 9.63 -14.74
CA TYR A 174 7.30 9.74 -15.60
C TYR A 174 7.14 10.92 -16.56
N LYS A 175 8.13 11.82 -16.62
CA LYS A 175 8.19 13.07 -17.40
C LYS A 175 7.11 14.10 -17.04
N ASN A 176 5.83 13.73 -17.06
CA ASN A 176 4.74 14.67 -16.84
C ASN A 176 3.79 14.15 -15.73
N SER A 177 3.70 14.91 -14.65
CA SER A 177 2.92 14.56 -13.46
C SER A 177 1.40 14.53 -13.70
N ARG A 178 0.91 15.17 -14.74
CA ARG A 178 -0.51 15.19 -15.09
C ARG A 178 -0.87 14.16 -16.15
N LEU A 179 -0.06 14.08 -17.22
CA LEU A 179 -0.40 13.32 -18.43
C LEU A 179 0.18 11.91 -18.44
N ASN A 180 1.17 11.63 -17.60
CA ASN A 180 1.82 10.32 -17.55
C ASN A 180 2.03 9.84 -16.10
N ARG A 181 0.91 9.59 -15.44
CA ARG A 181 0.89 8.99 -14.11
C ARG A 181 1.05 7.49 -14.21
N ILE A 182 1.93 6.93 -13.38
CA ILE A 182 2.16 5.49 -13.25
C ILE A 182 1.18 4.91 -12.24
N THR A 183 0.98 5.60 -11.12
CA THR A 183 0.01 5.20 -10.09
C THR A 183 -1.16 6.19 -10.02
N SER A 184 -2.30 5.74 -9.53
CA SER A 184 -3.49 6.56 -9.40
C SER A 184 -3.38 7.56 -8.26
N TRP A 185 -4.09 8.69 -8.36
CA TRP A 185 -4.19 9.68 -7.29
C TRP A 185 -5.52 10.42 -7.37
N GLU A 186 -6.23 10.47 -6.26
CA GLU A 186 -7.55 11.12 -6.21
C GLU A 186 -7.49 12.62 -5.87
N ASN A 187 -6.35 13.11 -5.35
CA ASN A 187 -6.16 14.51 -4.95
C ASN A 187 -7.30 15.03 -4.05
N SER A 188 -7.65 14.27 -3.04
CA SER A 188 -8.66 14.68 -2.06
C SER A 188 -7.99 15.24 -0.82
N ALA A 189 -8.46 16.40 -0.35
CA ALA A 189 -8.01 16.99 0.91
C ALA A 189 -8.45 16.17 2.14
N ASN A 190 -9.53 15.41 2.01
CA ASN A 190 -10.17 14.68 3.11
C ASN A 190 -9.82 13.19 3.13
N TYR A 191 -9.44 12.63 2.00
CA TYR A 191 -9.17 11.20 1.84
C TYR A 191 -7.81 11.02 1.20
N ASP A 192 -6.86 10.53 1.98
CA ASP A 192 -5.53 10.17 1.52
C ASP A 192 -5.47 8.66 1.32
N ILE A 193 -6.04 8.20 0.20
CA ILE A 193 -6.05 6.78 -0.15
C ILE A 193 -4.75 6.46 -0.87
N PRO A 194 -3.88 5.61 -0.28
CA PRO A 194 -2.63 5.23 -0.93
C PRO A 194 -2.91 4.35 -2.16
N PRO A 195 -2.29 4.65 -3.32
CA PRO A 195 -2.36 3.79 -4.50
C PRO A 195 -1.49 2.53 -4.35
N GLU A 196 -0.51 2.60 -3.46
CA GLU A 196 0.41 1.53 -3.11
C GLU A 196 0.43 1.43 -1.58
N ALA A 197 0.33 0.24 -1.03
CA ALA A 197 0.38 0.03 0.41
C ALA A 197 1.27 -1.17 0.74
N ILE A 198 2.10 -1.00 1.76
CA ILE A 198 2.92 -2.07 2.32
C ILE A 198 2.32 -2.41 3.68
N TYR A 199 2.08 -3.69 3.90
CA TYR A 199 1.55 -4.20 5.17
C TYR A 199 2.60 -5.04 5.87
N LEU A 200 2.66 -4.91 7.19
CA LEU A 200 3.33 -5.86 8.05
C LEU A 200 2.29 -6.76 8.70
N LYS A 201 2.62 -8.04 8.81
CA LYS A 201 1.80 -9.02 9.53
C LYS A 201 2.70 -9.74 10.54
N ASP A 202 2.38 -9.59 11.79
CA ASP A 202 2.97 -10.41 12.84
C ASP A 202 2.41 -11.84 12.73
N ILE A 203 3.29 -12.81 12.54
CA ILE A 203 2.89 -14.20 12.30
C ILE A 203 2.35 -14.84 13.57
N ASP A 204 2.85 -14.46 14.73
CA ASP A 204 2.47 -15.04 16.01
C ASP A 204 1.13 -14.48 16.50
N THR A 205 1.00 -13.17 16.55
CA THR A 205 -0.21 -12.49 17.02
C THR A 205 -1.30 -12.35 15.94
N LYS A 206 -0.95 -12.62 14.68
CA LYS A 206 -1.82 -12.40 13.48
C LYS A 206 -2.26 -10.95 13.29
N LYS A 207 -1.68 -10.01 14.01
CA LYS A 207 -1.91 -8.59 13.79
C LYS A 207 -1.36 -8.15 12.45
N THR A 208 -2.07 -7.24 11.81
CA THR A 208 -1.65 -6.65 10.52
C THR A 208 -1.88 -5.15 10.57
N TRP A 209 -0.89 -4.39 10.13
CA TRP A 209 -0.97 -2.94 9.99
C TRP A 209 -0.26 -2.47 8.73
N SER A 210 -0.55 -1.24 8.29
CA SER A 210 0.18 -0.61 7.18
C SER A 210 1.41 0.13 7.69
N LEU A 211 2.48 0.20 6.89
CA LEU A 211 3.69 0.98 7.21
C LEU A 211 3.39 2.47 7.42
N GLY A 212 2.42 3.00 6.70
CA GLY A 212 1.92 4.36 6.90
C GLY A 212 0.59 4.40 7.64
N LEU A 213 0.16 5.61 8.00
CA LEU A 213 -1.10 5.83 8.70
C LEU A 213 -2.33 5.32 7.93
N ASN A 214 -2.26 5.17 6.62
CA ASN A 214 -3.30 4.60 5.77
C ASN A 214 -2.77 3.39 5.01
N PRO A 215 -3.63 2.43 4.67
CA PRO A 215 -5.07 2.40 4.91
C PRO A 215 -5.48 1.69 6.20
N MET A 216 -4.54 1.06 6.91
CA MET A 216 -4.79 0.16 8.04
C MET A 216 -3.92 0.52 9.24
N PRO A 217 -4.19 1.66 9.93
CA PRO A 217 -3.43 2.06 11.09
C PRO A 217 -3.76 1.20 12.31
N ASP A 218 -2.78 1.02 13.19
CA ASP A 218 -3.01 0.65 14.58
C ASP A 218 -3.30 1.88 15.46
N ASP A 219 -3.23 1.72 16.78
CA ASP A 219 -3.54 2.80 17.73
C ASP A 219 -2.28 3.58 18.19
N LYS A 220 -1.12 3.33 17.58
CA LYS A 220 0.16 3.95 17.90
C LYS A 220 0.44 5.18 17.03
N ASN A 221 1.51 5.92 17.37
CA ASN A 221 1.93 7.08 16.59
C ASN A 221 2.67 6.69 15.31
N TYR A 222 2.38 7.40 14.25
CA TYR A 222 3.08 7.37 12.98
C TYR A 222 3.86 8.67 12.84
N ASN A 223 5.17 8.58 12.75
CA ASN A 223 6.06 9.71 12.62
C ASN A 223 6.56 9.80 11.18
N VAL A 224 6.59 11.01 10.62
CA VAL A 224 7.03 11.25 9.26
C VAL A 224 8.08 12.35 9.26
N ILE A 225 9.12 12.16 8.50
CA ILE A 225 10.21 13.13 8.32
C ILE A 225 10.32 13.42 6.83
N TYR A 226 10.14 14.70 6.48
CA TYR A 226 10.40 15.20 5.13
C TYR A 226 11.74 15.92 5.09
N GLY A 227 12.71 15.32 4.41
CA GLY A 227 14.03 15.87 4.22
C GLY A 227 14.28 16.29 2.77
N PHE A 228 15.44 16.87 2.50
CA PHE A 228 15.85 17.24 1.14
C PHE A 228 16.11 15.99 0.29
N GLY A 229 15.13 15.62 -0.55
CA GLY A 229 15.21 14.50 -1.47
C GLY A 229 14.83 13.14 -0.89
N TYR A 230 14.30 13.08 0.32
CA TYR A 230 13.78 11.85 0.92
C TYR A 230 12.57 12.10 1.84
N ALA A 231 11.84 11.04 2.11
CA ALA A 231 10.83 10.97 3.16
C ALA A 231 11.08 9.72 4.01
N LYS A 232 10.89 9.82 5.34
CA LYS A 232 10.94 8.67 6.25
C LYS A 232 9.63 8.50 6.96
N TYR A 233 9.24 7.25 7.17
CA TYR A 233 8.08 6.85 7.95
C TYR A 233 8.55 5.93 9.06
N ILE A 234 8.33 6.35 10.30
CA ILE A 234 8.82 5.65 11.49
C ILE A 234 7.62 5.29 12.36
N HIS A 235 7.53 4.03 12.73
CA HIS A 235 6.44 3.52 13.54
C HIS A 235 6.93 2.36 14.41
N LYS A 236 6.33 2.19 15.58
CA LYS A 236 6.61 1.06 16.47
C LYS A 236 5.29 0.47 16.93
N SER A 237 5.14 -0.83 16.73
CA SER A 237 3.98 -1.59 17.16
C SER A 237 4.39 -2.98 17.63
N ASP A 238 3.84 -3.41 18.75
CA ASP A 238 4.04 -4.76 19.29
C ASP A 238 5.52 -5.20 19.40
N GLY A 239 6.41 -4.28 19.77
CA GLY A 239 7.85 -4.53 19.87
C GLY A 239 8.61 -4.46 18.55
N ILE A 240 7.92 -4.29 17.43
CA ILE A 240 8.51 -4.14 16.10
C ILE A 240 8.64 -2.65 15.78
N GLU A 241 9.87 -2.20 15.63
CA GLU A 241 10.20 -0.86 15.15
C GLU A 241 10.46 -0.92 13.65
N GLN A 242 9.85 -0.02 12.89
CA GLN A 242 10.00 0.08 11.45
C GLN A 242 10.43 1.48 11.03
N GLU A 243 11.39 1.57 10.15
CA GLU A 243 11.75 2.78 9.41
C GLU A 243 11.68 2.50 7.91
N LEU A 244 10.82 3.21 7.21
CA LEU A 244 10.77 3.19 5.75
C LEU A 244 11.33 4.51 5.21
N GLU A 245 12.39 4.45 4.42
CA GLU A 245 12.95 5.59 3.70
C GLU A 245 12.56 5.53 2.23
N VAL A 246 12.04 6.64 1.69
CA VAL A 246 11.60 6.77 0.29
C VAL A 246 12.36 7.89 -0.37
N PHE A 247 12.91 7.64 -1.56
CA PHE A 247 13.58 8.65 -2.37
C PHE A 247 13.56 8.32 -3.86
N VAL A 248 13.88 9.32 -4.68
CA VAL A 248 14.11 9.19 -6.12
C VAL A 248 15.57 9.53 -6.38
N PRO A 249 16.39 8.59 -6.93
CA PRO A 249 17.77 8.85 -7.28
C PRO A 249 17.90 9.96 -8.32
N LYS A 250 19.02 10.66 -8.33
CA LYS A 250 19.25 11.82 -9.20
C LYS A 250 19.18 11.49 -10.69
N GLU A 251 19.64 10.32 -11.10
CA GLU A 251 19.82 9.96 -12.52
C GLU A 251 18.83 8.88 -12.98
N ASP A 252 18.30 8.07 -12.06
CA ASP A 252 17.46 6.91 -12.39
C ASP A 252 15.97 7.20 -12.26
N SER A 253 15.19 6.65 -13.19
CA SER A 253 13.73 6.81 -13.20
C SER A 253 13.06 5.72 -12.35
N ILE A 254 13.40 5.69 -11.06
CA ILE A 254 12.88 4.72 -10.09
C ILE A 254 12.49 5.42 -8.78
N LYS A 255 11.54 4.84 -8.07
CA LYS A 255 11.24 5.14 -6.66
C LYS A 255 11.86 4.04 -5.81
N VAL A 256 12.75 4.40 -4.92
CA VAL A 256 13.40 3.48 -3.99
C VAL A 256 12.70 3.55 -2.63
N GLN A 257 12.43 2.39 -2.06
CA GLN A 257 11.86 2.23 -0.73
C GLN A 257 12.76 1.27 0.06
N ILE A 258 13.35 1.75 1.15
CA ILE A 258 14.23 0.95 2.02
C ILE A 258 13.52 0.77 3.35
N LEU A 259 13.13 -0.45 3.66
CA LEU A 259 12.54 -0.83 4.95
C LEU A 259 13.64 -1.42 5.84
N LYS A 260 13.71 -0.92 7.09
CA LYS A 260 14.59 -1.39 8.15
C LYS A 260 13.76 -1.79 9.35
#